data_f3ae6fe2b573ec427122e85924d112d6
#
_entry.id   f3ae6fe2b573ec427122e85924d112d6
#
_cell.length_a   1.000
_cell.length_b   1.000
_cell.length_c   1.000
_cell.angle_alpha   90.00
_cell.angle_beta   90.00
_cell.angle_gamma   90.00
#
_symmetry.space_group_name_H-M   'P 1'
#
loop_
_entity.id
_entity.type
_entity.pdbx_description
1 polymer ?
#
loop_
_entity_poly.entity_id
_entity_poly.type
_entity_poly.pdbx_seq_one_letter_code
_entity_poly.pdbx_strand_id
1 'polypeptide(L)'
;MEAKEVNITYETLFELLKREKDTADLQKLEPGFFDNFVEYLNEKKDMLNKDDTLFSYDEKKKVEKQIDNARRLIKEIYERREKKILNIALIKSRTKSHVLDTSSLLDNEKKFLGEIESILNAYRQNIIYKVMEGNSISQIKHQEKEAKEEIDAANNVEEETKTTKLVRFLYSVPKFVGTELEEYGPFAEEDIANLPSEIAELLIGKGKVEEIKEN
;
A
#
# COMPACT_ATOMS: atom_id res chain seq x y z
N MET A 1 24.71 -8.45 2.89
CA MET A 1 24.36 -8.50 1.46
C MET A 1 24.61 -7.12 0.92
N GLU A 2 25.64 -6.95 0.13
CA GLU A 2 25.94 -5.67 -0.50
C GLU A 2 24.80 -5.33 -1.46
N ALA A 3 24.21 -4.15 -1.26
CA ALA A 3 23.25 -3.59 -2.21
C ALA A 3 24.01 -3.36 -3.51
N LYS A 4 23.63 -4.05 -4.57
CA LYS A 4 24.19 -3.87 -5.90
C LYS A 4 23.74 -2.48 -6.34
N GLU A 5 24.64 -1.50 -6.30
CA GLU A 5 24.40 -0.17 -6.86
C GLU A 5 23.96 -0.33 -8.31
N VAL A 6 22.70 -0.10 -8.59
CA VAL A 6 22.20 -0.05 -9.96
C VAL A 6 22.58 1.30 -10.52
N ASN A 7 23.65 1.32 -11.29
CA ASN A 7 24.11 2.52 -11.98
C ASN A 7 23.02 2.92 -13.01
N ILE A 8 22.30 4.01 -12.73
CA ILE A 8 21.28 4.53 -13.63
C ILE A 8 21.97 5.14 -14.84
N THR A 9 21.62 4.62 -16.01
CA THR A 9 22.04 5.14 -17.31
C THR A 9 20.82 5.40 -18.18
N TYR A 10 21.00 6.16 -19.26
CA TYR A 10 19.94 6.33 -20.26
C TYR A 10 19.40 5.01 -20.80
N GLU A 11 20.30 4.05 -21.04
CA GLU A 11 19.96 2.72 -21.58
C GLU A 11 19.12 1.91 -20.58
N THR A 12 19.52 1.92 -19.29
CA THR A 12 18.76 1.20 -18.25
C THR A 12 17.36 1.79 -18.06
N LEU A 13 17.21 3.13 -18.15
CA LEU A 13 15.91 3.78 -18.12
C LEU A 13 15.04 3.41 -19.32
N PHE A 14 15.65 3.39 -20.51
CA PHE A 14 14.93 3.04 -21.74
C PHE A 14 14.46 1.58 -21.73
N GLU A 15 15.31 0.66 -21.31
CA GLU A 15 14.94 -0.75 -21.16
C GLU A 15 13.84 -0.98 -20.13
N LEU A 16 13.91 -0.26 -18.99
CA LEU A 16 12.88 -0.30 -17.98
C LEU A 16 11.55 0.20 -18.52
N LEU A 17 11.55 1.36 -19.21
CA LEU A 17 10.35 1.89 -19.85
C LEU A 17 9.75 0.89 -20.85
N LYS A 18 10.59 0.25 -21.66
CA LYS A 18 10.16 -0.76 -22.61
C LYS A 18 9.46 -1.92 -21.89
N ARG A 19 10.07 -2.46 -20.84
CA ARG A 19 9.48 -3.54 -20.03
C ARG A 19 8.17 -3.11 -19.37
N GLU A 20 8.11 -1.91 -18.79
CA GLU A 20 6.86 -1.39 -18.22
C GLU A 20 5.77 -1.18 -19.27
N LYS A 21 6.12 -0.94 -20.51
CA LYS A 21 5.17 -0.80 -21.63
C LYS A 21 4.65 -2.14 -22.12
N ASP A 22 5.53 -3.12 -22.22
CA ASP A 22 5.24 -4.40 -22.90
C ASP A 22 4.51 -5.39 -21.97
N THR A 23 4.51 -5.16 -20.65
CA THR A 23 3.87 -6.04 -19.67
C THR A 23 2.70 -5.35 -18.98
N ALA A 24 1.69 -6.13 -18.59
CA ALA A 24 0.59 -5.65 -17.77
C ALA A 24 1.00 -5.47 -16.30
N ASP A 25 1.93 -6.29 -15.83
CA ASP A 25 2.40 -6.31 -14.45
C ASP A 25 3.44 -5.21 -14.19
N LEU A 26 3.55 -4.79 -12.93
CA LEU A 26 4.57 -3.85 -12.49
C LEU A 26 5.96 -4.51 -12.53
N GLN A 27 6.92 -3.80 -13.10
CA GLN A 27 8.30 -4.24 -13.06
C GLN A 27 8.91 -3.96 -11.69
N LYS A 28 9.67 -4.92 -11.18
CA LYS A 28 10.38 -4.73 -9.91
C LYS A 28 11.46 -3.66 -10.08
N LEU A 29 11.40 -2.64 -9.24
CA LEU A 29 12.44 -1.62 -9.09
C LEU A 29 13.28 -1.91 -7.86
N GLU A 30 14.56 -1.54 -7.91
CA GLU A 30 15.42 -1.58 -6.74
C GLU A 30 15.01 -0.50 -5.74
N PRO A 31 15.11 -0.77 -4.42
CA PRO A 31 14.94 0.26 -3.40
C PRO A 31 15.85 1.46 -3.70
N GLY A 32 15.33 2.67 -3.55
CA GLY A 32 16.11 3.89 -3.84
C GLY A 32 16.22 4.24 -5.33
N PHE A 33 15.49 3.58 -6.22
CA PHE A 33 15.56 3.84 -7.67
C PHE A 33 15.41 5.33 -8.03
N PHE A 34 14.46 6.03 -7.42
CA PHE A 34 14.26 7.46 -7.68
C PHE A 34 15.36 8.33 -7.08
N ASP A 35 15.94 7.94 -5.95
CA ASP A 35 17.07 8.65 -5.34
C ASP A 35 18.32 8.50 -6.21
N ASN A 36 18.60 7.30 -6.70
CA ASN A 36 19.69 7.05 -7.65
C ASN A 36 19.50 7.85 -8.95
N PHE A 37 18.25 8.04 -9.39
CA PHE A 37 17.98 8.90 -10.54
C PHE A 37 18.29 10.38 -10.26
N VAL A 38 17.99 10.86 -9.05
CA VAL A 38 18.36 12.23 -8.62
C VAL A 38 19.88 12.40 -8.62
N GLU A 39 20.62 11.42 -8.11
CA GLU A 39 22.09 11.43 -8.15
C GLU A 39 22.63 11.50 -9.58
N TYR A 40 22.12 10.64 -10.47
CA TYR A 40 22.45 10.67 -11.89
C TYR A 40 22.20 12.06 -12.51
N LEU A 41 21.07 12.71 -12.21
CA LEU A 41 20.79 14.04 -12.72
C LEU A 41 21.75 15.10 -12.17
N ASN A 42 22.15 14.99 -10.90
CA ASN A 42 23.08 15.92 -10.27
C ASN A 42 24.47 15.78 -10.86
N GLU A 43 24.95 14.56 -11.05
CA GLU A 43 26.22 14.32 -11.75
C GLU A 43 26.27 14.96 -13.15
N LYS A 44 25.17 14.80 -13.93
CA LYS A 44 25.06 15.42 -15.25
C LYS A 44 25.01 16.95 -15.20
N LYS A 45 24.35 17.54 -14.20
CA LYS A 45 24.33 18.99 -13.99
C LYS A 45 25.70 19.54 -13.58
N ASP A 46 26.42 18.80 -12.73
CA ASP A 46 27.77 19.18 -12.30
C ASP A 46 28.76 19.19 -13.47
N MET A 47 28.56 18.28 -14.46
CA MET A 47 29.30 18.32 -15.71
C MET A 47 29.06 19.61 -16.50
N LEU A 48 27.83 20.17 -16.47
CA LEU A 48 27.50 21.43 -17.14
C LEU A 48 28.10 22.64 -16.43
N ASN A 49 28.28 22.58 -15.11
CA ASN A 49 28.79 23.68 -14.29
C ASN A 49 30.32 23.71 -14.22
N LYS A 50 31.01 22.69 -14.73
CA LYS A 50 32.47 22.70 -14.82
C LYS A 50 32.93 23.72 -15.88
N ASP A 51 34.02 24.41 -15.54
CA ASP A 51 34.55 25.57 -16.27
C ASP A 51 34.60 25.38 -17.80
N ASP A 52 34.32 26.48 -18.54
CA ASP A 52 34.22 26.56 -20.00
C ASP A 52 35.49 26.12 -20.76
N THR A 53 36.58 25.87 -20.06
CA THR A 53 37.84 25.39 -20.63
C THR A 53 37.89 23.89 -20.89
N LEU A 54 37.01 23.09 -20.29
CA LEU A 54 37.03 21.63 -20.37
C LEU A 54 35.98 21.04 -21.32
N PHE A 55 34.88 21.77 -21.60
CA PHE A 55 33.84 21.31 -22.48
C PHE A 55 33.56 22.32 -23.59
N SER A 56 33.49 21.85 -24.82
CA SER A 56 33.03 22.66 -25.95
C SER A 56 31.53 22.95 -25.82
N TYR A 57 31.04 24.03 -26.48
CA TYR A 57 29.63 24.38 -26.53
C TYR A 57 28.73 23.22 -26.99
N ASP A 58 29.22 22.43 -27.92
CA ASP A 58 28.48 21.27 -28.47
C ASP A 58 28.36 20.13 -27.45
N GLU A 59 29.37 19.92 -26.63
CA GLU A 59 29.33 18.91 -25.55
C GLU A 59 28.35 19.31 -24.45
N LYS A 60 28.34 20.57 -24.02
CA LYS A 60 27.35 21.06 -23.05
C LYS A 60 25.90 20.86 -23.57
N LYS A 61 25.65 21.23 -24.82
CA LYS A 61 24.35 21.01 -25.46
C LYS A 61 23.95 19.56 -25.56
N LYS A 62 24.92 18.65 -25.73
CA LYS A 62 24.69 17.21 -25.73
C LYS A 62 24.28 16.71 -24.33
N VAL A 63 24.93 17.18 -23.28
CA VAL A 63 24.60 16.82 -21.89
C VAL A 63 23.22 17.36 -21.51
N GLU A 64 22.88 18.60 -21.88
CA GLU A 64 21.52 19.16 -21.68
C GLU A 64 20.45 18.28 -22.30
N LYS A 65 20.65 17.86 -23.57
CA LYS A 65 19.71 16.93 -24.23
C LYS A 65 19.61 15.59 -23.51
N GLN A 66 20.71 15.08 -22.96
CA GLN A 66 20.69 13.83 -22.19
C GLN A 66 19.85 13.98 -20.92
N ILE A 67 19.99 15.09 -20.20
CA ILE A 67 19.18 15.42 -19.03
C ILE A 67 17.70 15.49 -19.38
N ASP A 68 17.35 16.21 -20.42
CA ASP A 68 15.95 16.34 -20.83
C ASP A 68 15.32 15.02 -21.29
N ASN A 69 16.09 14.22 -22.01
CA ASN A 69 15.64 12.89 -22.40
C ASN A 69 15.44 11.98 -21.19
N ALA A 70 16.38 11.98 -20.23
CA ALA A 70 16.26 11.21 -19.01
C ALA A 70 15.03 11.62 -18.18
N ARG A 71 14.76 12.92 -18.06
CA ARG A 71 13.56 13.45 -17.40
C ARG A 71 12.26 13.00 -18.08
N ARG A 72 12.23 12.93 -19.40
CA ARG A 72 11.07 12.40 -20.15
C ARG A 72 10.87 10.92 -19.90
N LEU A 73 11.95 10.14 -19.90
CA LEU A 73 11.88 8.70 -19.64
C LEU A 73 11.35 8.41 -18.23
N ILE A 74 11.91 9.07 -17.20
CA ILE A 74 11.47 8.83 -15.82
C ILE A 74 10.01 9.24 -15.60
N LYS A 75 9.58 10.34 -16.21
CA LYS A 75 8.19 10.78 -16.16
C LYS A 75 7.27 9.73 -16.78
N GLU A 76 7.60 9.22 -17.96
CA GLU A 76 6.80 8.19 -18.63
C GLU A 76 6.77 6.88 -17.84
N ILE A 77 7.89 6.47 -17.22
CA ILE A 77 7.94 5.30 -16.32
C ILE A 77 6.97 5.51 -15.16
N TYR A 78 7.04 6.67 -14.49
CA TYR A 78 6.17 6.98 -13.36
C TYR A 78 4.69 6.94 -13.75
N GLU A 79 4.29 7.61 -14.83
CA GLU A 79 2.90 7.66 -15.30
C GLU A 79 2.33 6.27 -15.64
N ARG A 80 3.18 5.39 -16.20
CA ARG A 80 2.78 4.00 -16.48
C ARG A 80 2.59 3.19 -15.21
N ARG A 81 3.52 3.31 -14.27
CA ARG A 81 3.43 2.65 -12.97
C ARG A 81 2.22 3.14 -12.18
N GLU A 82 2.01 4.45 -12.14
CA GLU A 82 0.83 5.06 -11.52
C GLU A 82 -0.47 4.46 -12.06
N LYS A 83 -0.61 4.38 -13.39
CA LYS A 83 -1.79 3.76 -14.02
C LYS A 83 -1.98 2.29 -13.61
N LYS A 84 -0.90 1.51 -13.52
CA LYS A 84 -0.97 0.12 -13.07
C LYS A 84 -1.37 0.03 -11.60
N ILE A 85 -0.82 0.88 -10.74
CA ILE A 85 -1.18 0.94 -9.32
C ILE A 85 -2.65 1.29 -9.13
N LEU A 86 -3.16 2.29 -9.87
CA LEU A 86 -4.59 2.62 -9.87
C LEU A 86 -5.46 1.44 -10.29
N ASN A 87 -5.04 0.69 -11.30
CA ASN A 87 -5.75 -0.52 -11.72
C ASN A 87 -5.76 -1.60 -10.63
N ILE A 88 -4.63 -1.81 -9.96
CA ILE A 88 -4.54 -2.74 -8.81
C ILE A 88 -5.49 -2.31 -7.70
N ALA A 89 -5.51 -1.01 -7.34
CA ALA A 89 -6.42 -0.47 -6.33
C ALA A 89 -7.90 -0.70 -6.69
N LEU A 90 -8.25 -0.46 -7.96
CA LEU A 90 -9.62 -0.71 -8.46
C LEU A 90 -10.02 -2.18 -8.35
N ILE A 91 -9.12 -3.09 -8.75
CA ILE A 91 -9.39 -4.54 -8.69
C ILE A 91 -9.52 -4.98 -7.23
N LYS A 92 -8.59 -4.61 -6.35
CA LYS A 92 -8.63 -4.91 -4.92
C LYS A 92 -9.93 -4.42 -4.27
N SER A 93 -10.27 -3.15 -4.50
CA SER A 93 -11.51 -2.57 -3.97
C SER A 93 -12.78 -3.26 -4.48
N ARG A 94 -12.79 -3.85 -5.68
CA ARG A 94 -13.93 -4.56 -6.25
C ARG A 94 -14.06 -5.99 -5.74
N THR A 95 -12.93 -6.69 -5.73
CA THR A 95 -12.90 -8.14 -5.45
C THR A 95 -12.70 -8.45 -3.99
N LYS A 96 -12.30 -7.45 -3.16
CA LYS A 96 -11.83 -7.62 -1.78
C LYS A 96 -10.73 -8.69 -1.67
N SER A 97 -10.00 -8.91 -2.77
CA SER A 97 -8.96 -9.93 -2.86
C SER A 97 -7.65 -9.40 -2.30
N HIS A 98 -7.06 -10.14 -1.39
CA HIS A 98 -5.73 -9.87 -0.83
C HIS A 98 -4.61 -10.57 -1.62
N VAL A 99 -4.97 -11.27 -2.72
CA VAL A 99 -4.05 -12.16 -3.46
C VAL A 99 -3.22 -11.44 -4.53
N LEU A 100 -3.41 -10.13 -4.73
CA LEU A 100 -2.64 -9.40 -5.75
C LEU A 100 -1.21 -9.19 -5.28
N ASP A 101 -0.26 -9.59 -6.14
CA ASP A 101 1.17 -9.43 -5.86
C ASP A 101 1.56 -7.95 -5.80
N THR A 102 2.01 -7.51 -4.64
CA THR A 102 2.49 -6.15 -4.37
C THR A 102 4.00 -6.11 -4.15
N SER A 103 4.71 -7.21 -4.38
CA SER A 103 6.15 -7.33 -4.14
C SER A 103 7.00 -6.44 -5.04
N SER A 104 6.47 -6.05 -6.20
CA SER A 104 7.12 -5.17 -7.17
C SER A 104 6.92 -3.68 -6.90
N LEU A 105 6.15 -3.33 -5.86
CA LEU A 105 5.90 -1.95 -5.45
C LEU A 105 7.01 -1.42 -4.55
N LEU A 106 7.42 -0.18 -4.78
CA LEU A 106 8.22 0.58 -3.83
C LEU A 106 7.38 0.97 -2.60
N ASP A 107 8.04 1.28 -1.48
CA ASP A 107 7.31 1.57 -0.23
C ASP A 107 6.37 2.78 -0.34
N ASN A 108 6.79 3.82 -1.08
CA ASN A 108 5.92 4.96 -1.37
C ASN A 108 4.73 4.57 -2.28
N GLU A 109 4.94 3.63 -3.19
CA GLU A 109 3.88 3.12 -4.07
C GLU A 109 2.88 2.22 -3.29
N LYS A 110 3.36 1.48 -2.28
CA LYS A 110 2.49 0.71 -1.37
C LYS A 110 1.59 1.63 -0.55
N LYS A 111 2.15 2.74 -0.02
CA LYS A 111 1.35 3.75 0.70
C LYS A 111 0.30 4.35 -0.21
N PHE A 112 0.69 4.78 -1.41
CA PHE A 112 -0.21 5.32 -2.41
C PHE A 112 -1.35 4.35 -2.76
N LEU A 113 -1.02 3.06 -2.99
CA LEU A 113 -2.02 2.01 -3.23
C LEU A 113 -3.03 1.90 -2.08
N GLY A 114 -2.55 1.87 -0.83
CA GLY A 114 -3.39 1.74 0.36
C GLY A 114 -4.33 2.93 0.55
N GLU A 115 -3.86 4.15 0.32
CA GLU A 115 -4.68 5.37 0.40
C GLU A 115 -5.80 5.36 -0.63
N ILE A 116 -5.50 5.03 -1.89
CA ILE A 116 -6.50 4.94 -2.95
C ILE A 116 -7.51 3.83 -2.67
N GLU A 117 -7.06 2.65 -2.23
CA GLU A 117 -7.92 1.55 -1.87
C GLU A 117 -8.91 1.96 -0.75
N SER A 118 -8.41 2.65 0.27
CA SER A 118 -9.23 3.18 1.36
C SER A 118 -10.32 4.15 0.86
N ILE A 119 -9.93 5.10 0.01
CA ILE A 119 -10.86 6.06 -0.59
C ILE A 119 -11.94 5.31 -1.41
N LEU A 120 -11.53 4.41 -2.29
CA LEU A 120 -12.45 3.65 -3.13
C LEU A 120 -13.43 2.83 -2.30
N ASN A 121 -12.96 2.18 -1.24
CA ASN A 121 -13.79 1.39 -0.33
C ASN A 121 -14.81 2.26 0.43
N ALA A 122 -14.36 3.42 0.95
CA ALA A 122 -15.24 4.37 1.63
C ALA A 122 -16.39 4.84 0.73
N TYR A 123 -16.08 5.21 -0.52
CA TYR A 123 -17.11 5.62 -1.48
C TYR A 123 -18.06 4.48 -1.85
N ARG A 124 -17.54 3.26 -2.05
CA ARG A 124 -18.38 2.09 -2.34
C ARG A 124 -19.34 1.78 -1.21
N GLN A 125 -18.85 1.77 0.04
CA GLN A 125 -19.69 1.54 1.21
C GLN A 125 -20.77 2.60 1.36
N ASN A 126 -20.40 3.87 1.21
CA ASN A 126 -21.33 4.97 1.46
C ASN A 126 -22.32 5.25 0.32
N ILE A 127 -22.05 4.79 -0.90
CA ILE A 127 -22.92 4.99 -2.04
C ILE A 127 -23.56 3.66 -2.45
N ILE A 128 -22.78 2.75 -3.07
CA ILE A 128 -23.33 1.57 -3.73
C ILE A 128 -24.01 0.63 -2.74
N TYR A 129 -23.35 0.28 -1.64
CA TYR A 129 -23.93 -0.68 -0.69
C TYR A 129 -25.18 -0.11 -0.01
N LYS A 130 -25.17 1.18 0.39
CA LYS A 130 -26.38 1.81 0.96
C LYS A 130 -27.54 1.87 -0.02
N VAL A 131 -27.29 2.20 -1.28
CA VAL A 131 -28.31 2.20 -2.32
C VAL A 131 -28.89 0.79 -2.53
N MET A 132 -28.04 -0.23 -2.54
CA MET A 132 -28.48 -1.63 -2.67
C MET A 132 -29.29 -2.12 -1.47
N GLU A 133 -29.03 -1.58 -0.28
CA GLU A 133 -29.79 -1.84 0.96
C GLU A 133 -31.08 -1.01 1.06
N GLY A 134 -31.36 -0.11 0.11
CA GLY A 134 -32.49 0.81 0.13
C GLY A 134 -32.34 1.98 1.09
N ASN A 135 -31.13 2.24 1.57
CA ASN A 135 -30.81 3.32 2.49
C ASN A 135 -30.45 4.62 1.74
N SER A 136 -30.72 5.78 2.37
CA SER A 136 -30.30 7.07 1.82
C SER A 136 -28.77 7.23 1.85
N ILE A 137 -28.24 7.90 0.82
CA ILE A 137 -26.82 8.19 0.73
C ILE A 137 -26.44 9.18 1.83
N SER A 138 -25.51 8.79 2.72
CA SER A 138 -24.94 9.69 3.70
C SER A 138 -23.86 10.56 3.03
N GLN A 139 -23.81 11.84 3.40
CA GLN A 139 -22.68 12.68 2.97
C GLN A 139 -21.37 12.06 3.49
N ILE A 140 -20.44 11.82 2.57
CA ILE A 140 -19.11 11.35 2.90
C ILE A 140 -18.40 12.56 3.55
N LYS A 141 -18.28 12.54 4.87
CA LYS A 141 -17.39 13.47 5.56
C LYS A 141 -15.97 13.00 5.25
N HIS A 142 -15.29 13.70 4.35
CA HIS A 142 -13.84 13.65 4.31
C HIS A 142 -13.36 14.13 5.66
N GLN A 143 -12.83 13.22 6.47
CA GLN A 143 -11.92 13.64 7.52
C GLN A 143 -10.66 14.09 6.75
N GLU A 144 -10.59 15.39 6.48
CA GLU A 144 -9.31 16.04 6.29
C GLU A 144 -8.55 15.78 7.62
N LYS A 145 -7.75 14.73 7.62
CA LYS A 145 -6.68 14.65 8.60
C LYS A 145 -5.81 15.86 8.27
N GLU A 146 -5.98 16.91 9.05
CA GLU A 146 -5.07 18.01 9.10
C GLU A 146 -3.66 17.43 9.22
N ALA A 147 -2.93 17.48 8.11
CA ALA A 147 -1.51 17.21 8.10
C ALA A 147 -0.81 18.43 8.75
N LYS A 148 -1.00 18.58 10.06
CA LYS A 148 -0.20 19.44 10.92
C LYS A 148 0.12 18.68 12.18
N GLU A 149 1.43 18.53 12.37
CA GLU A 149 2.08 18.07 13.59
C GLU A 149 2.05 16.57 13.84
N GLU A 150 3.09 15.89 13.29
CA GLU A 150 3.83 14.87 14.03
C GLU A 150 5.06 14.43 13.22
N ILE A 151 6.03 15.34 13.12
CA ILE A 151 7.43 14.96 13.04
C ILE A 151 7.91 14.94 14.50
N ASP A 152 7.58 13.87 15.21
CA ASP A 152 8.30 13.37 16.38
C ASP A 152 7.49 12.24 17.03
N ALA A 153 7.58 11.05 16.47
CA ALA A 153 7.45 9.77 17.18
C ALA A 153 7.65 8.61 16.17
N ALA A 154 8.85 8.50 15.63
CA ALA A 154 9.31 7.23 15.10
C ALA A 154 9.44 6.27 16.29
N ASN A 155 8.70 5.19 16.24
CA ASN A 155 8.64 4.03 17.12
C ASN A 155 7.42 3.99 18.05
N ASN A 156 6.27 3.68 17.45
CA ASN A 156 5.36 2.73 18.06
C ASN A 156 4.48 2.17 16.94
N VAL A 157 4.73 0.95 16.57
CA VAL A 157 3.78 0.09 15.87
C VAL A 157 2.69 -0.18 16.92
N GLU A 158 1.69 0.68 17.00
CA GLU A 158 0.42 0.30 17.60
C GLU A 158 -0.31 -0.54 16.56
N GLU A 159 -0.10 -1.86 16.64
CA GLU A 159 -1.18 -2.77 16.32
C GLU A 159 -2.44 -2.21 16.98
N GLU A 160 -3.48 -1.90 16.20
CA GLU A 160 -4.84 -1.82 16.75
C GLU A 160 -5.06 -3.17 17.43
N THR A 161 -4.86 -3.20 18.73
CA THR A 161 -5.18 -4.34 19.54
C THR A 161 -6.70 -4.46 19.50
N LYS A 162 -7.21 -5.26 18.55
CA LYS A 162 -8.54 -5.84 18.67
C LYS A 162 -8.53 -6.48 20.04
N THR A 163 -9.22 -5.85 21.00
CA THR A 163 -9.28 -6.40 22.34
C THR A 163 -9.91 -7.77 22.22
N THR A 164 -9.10 -8.80 22.43
CA THR A 164 -9.56 -10.20 22.42
C THR A 164 -9.80 -10.65 23.84
N LYS A 165 -10.80 -11.49 24.03
CA LYS A 165 -11.10 -12.11 25.32
C LYS A 165 -10.88 -13.61 25.24
N LEU A 166 -10.20 -14.15 26.23
CA LEU A 166 -10.02 -15.57 26.37
C LEU A 166 -11.29 -16.17 27.00
N VAL A 167 -11.95 -17.07 26.28
CA VAL A 167 -13.20 -17.68 26.72
C VAL A 167 -13.13 -19.21 26.70
N ARG A 168 -13.84 -19.85 27.65
CA ARG A 168 -14.06 -21.28 27.71
C ARG A 168 -15.48 -21.59 27.25
N PHE A 169 -15.65 -22.51 26.35
CA PHE A 169 -16.95 -22.96 25.87
C PHE A 169 -17.63 -23.88 26.86
N LEU A 170 -18.82 -23.53 27.31
CA LEU A 170 -19.64 -24.32 28.23
C LEU A 170 -20.48 -25.38 27.49
N TYR A 171 -20.67 -25.19 26.19
CA TYR A 171 -21.42 -26.08 25.32
C TYR A 171 -20.77 -26.11 23.94
N SER A 172 -20.97 -27.18 23.20
CA SER A 172 -20.51 -27.25 21.81
C SER A 172 -21.21 -26.18 20.95
N VAL A 173 -20.41 -25.45 20.17
CA VAL A 173 -20.89 -24.39 19.27
C VAL A 173 -20.47 -24.74 17.84
N PRO A 174 -21.45 -24.86 16.92
CA PRO A 174 -21.14 -25.12 15.52
C PRO A 174 -20.36 -23.96 14.90
N LYS A 175 -19.80 -24.19 13.73
CA LYS A 175 -19.12 -23.16 12.95
C LYS A 175 -20.05 -21.98 12.70
N PHE A 176 -19.56 -20.76 12.96
CA PHE A 176 -20.32 -19.53 12.74
C PHE A 176 -19.43 -18.46 12.12
N VAL A 177 -20.04 -17.42 11.59
CA VAL A 177 -19.35 -16.30 10.94
C VAL A 177 -19.45 -15.09 11.83
N GLY A 178 -18.32 -14.44 12.08
CA GLY A 178 -18.23 -13.20 12.84
C GLY A 178 -18.65 -11.96 12.04
N THR A 179 -18.55 -10.80 12.66
CA THR A 179 -18.97 -9.51 12.09
C THR A 179 -18.14 -9.09 10.88
N GLU A 180 -16.89 -9.55 10.78
CA GLU A 180 -15.98 -9.28 9.66
C GLU A 180 -15.93 -10.43 8.62
N LEU A 181 -16.94 -11.32 8.62
CA LEU A 181 -17.02 -12.52 7.76
C LEU A 181 -15.92 -13.57 8.06
N GLU A 182 -15.27 -13.48 9.20
CA GLU A 182 -14.33 -14.49 9.66
C GLU A 182 -15.11 -15.71 10.17
N GLU A 183 -14.64 -16.91 9.84
CA GLU A 183 -15.25 -18.16 10.28
C GLU A 183 -14.61 -18.62 11.59
N TYR A 184 -15.45 -18.90 12.58
CA TYR A 184 -15.05 -19.42 13.89
C TYR A 184 -15.63 -20.81 14.16
N GLY A 185 -14.83 -21.68 14.79
CA GLY A 185 -15.27 -23.01 15.18
C GLY A 185 -15.17 -24.10 14.10
N PRO A 186 -15.78 -25.25 14.29
CA PRO A 186 -16.64 -25.58 15.44
C PRO A 186 -15.83 -25.69 16.74
N PHE A 187 -16.47 -25.40 17.88
CA PHE A 187 -15.88 -25.55 19.21
C PHE A 187 -16.62 -26.64 19.99
N ALA A 188 -15.87 -27.48 20.69
CA ALA A 188 -16.41 -28.46 21.59
C ALA A 188 -16.64 -27.88 22.99
N GLU A 189 -17.34 -28.63 23.86
CA GLU A 189 -17.45 -28.31 25.28
C GLU A 189 -16.06 -28.35 25.91
N GLU A 190 -15.74 -27.40 26.79
CA GLU A 190 -14.46 -27.19 27.47
C GLU A 190 -13.34 -26.63 26.56
N ASP A 191 -13.58 -26.38 25.28
CA ASP A 191 -12.59 -25.69 24.42
C ASP A 191 -12.30 -24.28 24.93
N ILE A 192 -11.04 -23.88 24.79
CA ILE A 192 -10.59 -22.52 25.12
C ILE A 192 -10.16 -21.84 23.83
N ALA A 193 -10.71 -20.66 23.58
CA ALA A 193 -10.36 -19.86 22.40
C ALA A 193 -10.27 -18.37 22.73
N ASN A 194 -9.44 -17.69 21.94
CA ASN A 194 -9.32 -16.25 22.00
C ASN A 194 -10.24 -15.65 20.92
N LEU A 195 -11.26 -14.93 21.33
CA LEU A 195 -12.26 -14.35 20.43
C LEU A 195 -12.25 -12.82 20.51
N PRO A 196 -12.56 -12.09 19.41
CA PRO A 196 -12.81 -10.66 19.46
C PRO A 196 -13.84 -10.32 20.52
N SER A 197 -13.63 -9.22 21.25
CA SER A 197 -14.45 -8.85 22.41
C SER A 197 -15.95 -8.80 22.09
N GLU A 198 -16.33 -8.33 20.91
CA GLU A 198 -17.73 -8.26 20.48
C GLU A 198 -18.38 -9.63 20.38
N ILE A 199 -17.66 -10.61 19.82
CA ILE A 199 -18.14 -11.99 19.68
C ILE A 199 -18.16 -12.68 21.04
N ALA A 200 -17.11 -12.47 21.84
CA ALA A 200 -17.03 -13.03 23.20
C ALA A 200 -18.19 -12.54 24.07
N GLU A 201 -18.49 -11.23 24.09
CA GLU A 201 -19.60 -10.66 24.86
C GLU A 201 -20.98 -11.20 24.41
N LEU A 202 -21.18 -11.36 23.12
CA LEU A 202 -22.40 -11.91 22.58
C LEU A 202 -22.59 -13.38 23.00
N LEU A 203 -21.53 -14.18 23.00
CA LEU A 203 -21.57 -15.58 23.41
C LEU A 203 -21.70 -15.74 24.94
N ILE A 204 -21.07 -14.83 25.72
CA ILE A 204 -21.25 -14.74 27.18
C ILE A 204 -22.70 -14.39 27.51
N GLY A 205 -23.27 -13.38 26.83
CA GLY A 205 -24.67 -12.99 27.01
C GLY A 205 -25.67 -14.09 26.68
N LYS A 206 -25.31 -15.02 25.79
CA LYS A 206 -26.08 -16.23 25.45
C LYS A 206 -25.82 -17.42 26.38
N GLY A 207 -24.91 -17.28 27.35
CA GLY A 207 -24.54 -18.35 28.27
C GLY A 207 -23.80 -19.53 27.60
N LYS A 208 -23.16 -19.30 26.45
CA LYS A 208 -22.44 -20.34 25.69
C LYS A 208 -20.98 -20.46 26.08
N VAL A 209 -20.40 -19.39 26.58
CA VAL A 209 -19.00 -19.32 26.99
C VAL A 209 -18.84 -18.55 28.30
N GLU A 210 -17.75 -18.78 28.99
CA GLU A 210 -17.33 -18.09 30.20
C GLU A 210 -15.98 -17.40 29.97
N GLU A 211 -15.84 -16.15 30.40
CA GLU A 211 -14.57 -15.40 30.28
C GLU A 211 -13.56 -15.88 31.30
N ILE A 212 -12.36 -16.25 30.83
CA ILE A 212 -11.23 -16.58 31.69
C ILE A 212 -10.45 -15.29 31.96
N LYS A 213 -10.53 -14.79 33.20
CA LYS A 213 -9.70 -13.64 33.63
C LYS A 213 -8.36 -14.16 34.12
N GLU A 214 -7.28 -13.70 33.51
CA GLU A 214 -5.96 -13.87 34.09
C GLU A 214 -5.87 -13.05 35.38
N ASN A 215 -5.51 -13.74 36.46
CA ASN A 215 -5.27 -13.14 37.78
C ASN A 215 -3.86 -12.57 37.85
#